data_284dae6a411efb4b753115edaccc20d7
#
_entry.id   284dae6a411efb4b753115edaccc20d7
#
_cell.length_a   1.000
_cell.length_b   1.000
_cell.length_c   1.000
_cell.angle_alpha   90.00
_cell.angle_beta   90.00
_cell.angle_gamma   90.00
#
_symmetry.space_group_name_H-M   'P 1'
#
loop_
_entity.id
_entity.type
_entity.pdbx_description
1 polymer ?
#
loop_
_entity_poly.entity_id
_entity_poly.type
_entity_poly.pdbx_seq_one_letter_code
_entity_poly.pdbx_strand_id
1 'polypeptide(L)'
;MALFFGEWEFPSQENTIETCKVFAEYIDNGAKGDDFEGFKILYRLHDLHNGTGVFIAEADDTTKVFDHGAPFIKMGKCKVKVKQMMTDSECVEAYKRNWR
;
A
#
# COMPACT_ATOMS: atom_id res chain seq x y z
N MET A 1 -12.65 -5.09 -8.25
CA MET A 1 -11.61 -4.10 -7.89
C MET A 1 -10.28 -4.51 -8.48
N ALA A 2 -9.42 -3.55 -8.76
CA ALA A 2 -8.09 -3.84 -9.28
C ALA A 2 -7.11 -4.11 -8.15
N LEU A 3 -5.99 -4.77 -8.48
CA LEU A 3 -4.89 -5.01 -7.56
C LEU A 3 -3.83 -3.93 -7.70
N PHE A 4 -3.34 -3.45 -6.58
CA PHE A 4 -2.27 -2.46 -6.53
C PHE A 4 -1.15 -2.95 -5.64
N PHE A 5 0.08 -2.73 -6.10
CA PHE A 5 1.29 -2.92 -5.32
C PHE A 5 1.84 -1.56 -4.96
N GLY A 6 2.14 -1.35 -3.68
CA GLY A 6 2.73 -0.12 -3.19
C GLY A 6 4.02 -0.38 -2.43
N GLU A 7 4.94 0.57 -2.54
CA GLU A 7 6.16 0.58 -1.71
C GLU A 7 6.31 1.97 -1.12
N TRP A 8 6.77 2.02 0.14
CA TRP A 8 7.05 3.30 0.78
C TRP A 8 8.47 3.34 1.31
N GLU A 9 8.99 4.54 1.45
CA GLU A 9 10.30 4.80 2.02
C GLU A 9 10.25 6.06 2.87
N PHE A 10 10.71 5.95 4.11
CA PHE A 10 10.85 7.10 5.00
C PHE A 10 12.15 7.83 4.73
N PRO A 11 12.18 9.18 4.88
CA PRO A 11 13.38 9.96 4.64
C PRO A 11 14.45 9.82 5.72
N SER A 12 14.08 9.32 6.91
CA SER A 12 15.00 9.17 8.03
C SER A 12 14.55 8.10 9.00
N GLN A 13 15.46 7.63 9.83
CA GLN A 13 15.14 6.71 10.92
C GLN A 13 14.17 7.35 11.92
N GLU A 14 14.32 8.62 12.19
CA GLU A 14 13.43 9.36 13.08
C GLU A 14 11.98 9.35 12.58
N ASN A 15 11.77 9.61 11.30
CA ASN A 15 10.44 9.52 10.69
C ASN A 15 9.87 8.10 10.77
N THR A 16 10.70 7.09 10.57
CA THR A 16 10.31 5.68 10.71
C THR A 16 9.80 5.40 12.12
N ILE A 17 10.56 5.79 13.14
CA ILE A 17 10.21 5.53 14.54
C ILE A 17 8.90 6.22 14.92
N GLU A 18 8.76 7.50 14.59
CA GLU A 18 7.56 8.26 14.91
C GLU A 18 6.32 7.71 14.22
N THR A 19 6.44 7.35 12.96
CA THR A 19 5.32 6.79 12.21
C THR A 19 4.95 5.41 12.74
N CYS A 20 5.92 4.58 13.10
CA CYS A 20 5.67 3.27 13.69
C CYS A 20 4.93 3.35 15.02
N LYS A 21 5.21 4.39 15.81
CA LYS A 21 4.47 4.62 17.06
C LYS A 21 2.98 4.79 16.79
N VAL A 22 2.64 5.64 15.84
CA VAL A 22 1.23 5.89 15.48
C VAL A 22 0.63 4.67 14.78
N PHE A 23 1.42 3.99 13.96
CA PHE A 23 0.96 2.77 13.29
C PHE A 23 0.64 1.66 14.31
N ALA A 24 1.45 1.51 15.37
CA ALA A 24 1.17 0.55 16.43
C ALA A 24 -0.20 0.82 17.08
N GLU A 25 -0.51 2.08 17.37
CA GLU A 25 -1.82 2.47 17.88
C GLU A 25 -2.94 2.16 16.91
N TYR A 26 -2.70 2.42 15.63
CA TYR A 26 -3.65 2.13 14.55
C TYR A 26 -3.98 0.63 14.51
N ILE A 27 -2.98 -0.23 14.58
CA ILE A 27 -3.17 -1.69 14.61
C ILE A 27 -3.89 -2.12 15.89
N ASP A 28 -3.49 -1.58 17.05
CA ASP A 28 -4.12 -1.90 18.34
C ASP A 28 -5.59 -1.50 18.36
N ASN A 29 -5.97 -0.48 17.63
CA ASN A 29 -7.35 -0.01 17.50
C ASN A 29 -8.14 -0.68 16.38
N GLY A 30 -7.62 -1.77 15.79
CA GLY A 30 -8.33 -2.60 14.82
C GLY A 30 -8.10 -2.24 13.35
N ALA A 31 -7.15 -1.35 13.05
CA ALA A 31 -6.77 -1.00 11.68
C ALA A 31 -7.97 -0.69 10.77
N LYS A 32 -8.88 0.15 11.24
CA LYS A 32 -10.16 0.41 10.55
C LYS A 32 -10.02 0.98 9.14
N GLY A 33 -8.91 1.65 8.86
CA GLY A 33 -8.64 2.19 7.53
C GLY A 33 -8.16 1.14 6.52
N ASP A 34 -7.94 -0.11 6.94
CA ASP A 34 -7.47 -1.17 6.06
C ASP A 34 -8.59 -1.79 5.21
N ASP A 35 -9.84 -1.52 5.54
CA ASP A 35 -10.99 -2.06 4.82
C ASP A 35 -12.11 -1.03 4.85
N PHE A 36 -12.38 -0.40 3.72
CA PHE A 36 -13.50 0.53 3.57
C PHE A 36 -14.05 0.43 2.15
N GLU A 37 -15.14 1.14 1.87
CA GLU A 37 -15.77 1.06 0.55
C GLU A 37 -14.80 1.39 -0.57
N GLY A 38 -14.56 0.41 -1.44
CA GLY A 38 -13.66 0.57 -2.59
C GLY A 38 -12.19 0.30 -2.30
N PHE A 39 -11.87 -0.21 -1.08
CA PHE A 39 -10.47 -0.48 -0.71
C PHE A 39 -10.36 -1.59 0.33
N LYS A 40 -9.33 -2.44 0.17
CA LYS A 40 -8.98 -3.46 1.16
C LYS A 40 -7.49 -3.80 1.06
N ILE A 41 -6.78 -3.73 2.19
CA ILE A 41 -5.42 -4.25 2.30
C ILE A 41 -5.46 -5.77 2.29
N LEU A 42 -4.63 -6.39 1.47
CA LEU A 42 -4.44 -7.84 1.43
C LEU A 42 -3.16 -8.25 2.17
N TYR A 43 -2.08 -7.53 1.94
CA TYR A 43 -0.78 -7.77 2.57
C TYR A 43 -0.09 -6.46 2.86
N ARG A 44 0.64 -6.43 3.97
CA ARG A 44 1.52 -5.31 4.31
C ARG A 44 2.74 -5.88 5.03
N LEU A 45 3.93 -5.54 4.56
CA LEU A 45 5.19 -6.00 5.13
C LEU A 45 6.10 -4.81 5.38
N HIS A 46 6.83 -4.87 6.48
CA HIS A 46 7.67 -3.76 6.95
C HIS A 46 9.14 -4.16 6.98
N ASP A 47 10.00 -3.26 6.53
CA ASP A 47 11.44 -3.38 6.65
C ASP A 47 11.96 -2.22 7.51
N LEU A 48 12.01 -2.44 8.81
CA LEU A 48 12.46 -1.40 9.74
C LEU A 48 13.96 -1.14 9.67
N HIS A 49 14.75 -2.09 9.18
CA HIS A 49 16.18 -1.88 8.98
C HIS A 49 16.45 -0.74 7.99
N ASN A 50 15.63 -0.65 6.97
CA ASN A 50 15.82 0.31 5.88
C ASN A 50 14.76 1.42 5.83
N GLY A 51 13.80 1.39 6.75
CA GLY A 51 12.72 2.38 6.77
C GLY A 51 11.80 2.29 5.57
N THR A 52 11.54 1.07 5.08
CA THR A 52 10.72 0.83 3.90
C THR A 52 9.64 -0.19 4.19
N GLY A 53 8.76 -0.39 3.24
CA GLY A 53 7.77 -1.45 3.31
C GLY A 53 7.01 -1.58 2.00
N VAL A 54 6.19 -2.61 1.93
CA VAL A 54 5.37 -2.88 0.74
C VAL A 54 3.96 -3.27 1.16
N PHE A 55 3.02 -3.08 0.25
CA PHE A 55 1.66 -3.58 0.44
C PHE A 55 1.05 -4.03 -0.87
N ILE A 56 0.06 -4.91 -0.75
CA ILE A 56 -0.83 -5.29 -1.84
C ILE A 56 -2.24 -4.98 -1.38
N ALA A 57 -3.01 -4.30 -2.23
CA ALA A 57 -4.38 -3.91 -1.93
C ALA A 57 -5.29 -4.15 -3.12
N GLU A 58 -6.57 -4.39 -2.83
CA GLU A 58 -7.64 -4.28 -3.80
C GLU A 58 -8.27 -2.91 -3.66
N ALA A 59 -8.47 -2.23 -4.78
CA ALA A 59 -9.10 -0.91 -4.77
C ALA A 59 -9.84 -0.62 -6.08
N ASP A 60 -10.81 0.25 -6.02
CA ASP A 60 -11.53 0.70 -7.22
C ASP A 60 -10.60 1.46 -8.17
N ASP A 61 -9.74 2.28 -7.60
CA ASP A 61 -8.76 3.07 -8.36
C ASP A 61 -7.64 3.58 -7.43
N THR A 62 -6.68 4.31 -8.01
CA THR A 62 -5.53 4.84 -7.26
C THR A 62 -5.92 5.88 -6.23
N THR A 63 -7.05 6.57 -6.39
CA THR A 63 -7.48 7.57 -5.40
C THR A 63 -7.85 6.90 -4.08
N LYS A 64 -8.44 5.71 -4.12
CA LYS A 64 -8.75 4.94 -2.91
C LYS A 64 -7.48 4.45 -2.21
N VAL A 65 -6.47 4.06 -2.98
CA VAL A 65 -5.16 3.70 -2.42
C VAL A 65 -4.53 4.90 -1.72
N PHE A 66 -4.61 6.08 -2.33
CA PHE A 66 -4.09 7.30 -1.73
C PHE A 66 -4.86 7.67 -0.46
N ASP A 67 -6.19 7.56 -0.47
CA ASP A 67 -7.02 7.84 0.71
C ASP A 67 -6.58 6.99 1.92
N HIS A 68 -6.23 5.73 1.68
CA HIS A 68 -5.70 4.86 2.73
C HIS A 68 -4.37 5.36 3.27
N GLY A 69 -3.43 5.69 2.38
CA GLY A 69 -2.06 6.01 2.76
C GLY A 69 -1.82 7.46 3.17
N ALA A 70 -2.72 8.37 2.78
CA ALA A 70 -2.50 9.80 2.92
C ALA A 70 -2.10 10.27 4.33
N PRO A 71 -2.73 9.79 5.42
CA PRO A 71 -2.33 10.22 6.77
C PRO A 71 -0.88 9.83 7.10
N PHE A 72 -0.45 8.64 6.69
CA PHE A 72 0.90 8.16 6.95
C PHE A 72 1.93 8.85 6.05
N ILE A 73 1.57 9.15 4.81
CA ILE A 73 2.42 9.92 3.89
C ILE A 73 2.68 11.30 4.48
N LYS A 74 1.63 11.97 4.94
CA LYS A 74 1.73 13.31 5.51
C LYS A 74 2.60 13.32 6.76
N MET A 75 2.36 12.38 7.68
CA MET A 75 3.09 12.29 8.95
C MET A 75 4.52 11.82 8.76
N GLY A 76 4.71 10.73 8.02
CA GLY A 76 6.02 10.09 7.83
C GLY A 76 6.87 10.72 6.75
N LYS A 77 6.29 11.60 5.96
CA LYS A 77 6.96 12.21 4.79
C LYS A 77 7.51 11.16 3.83
N CYS A 78 6.79 10.06 3.70
CA CYS A 78 7.21 8.94 2.87
C CYS A 78 7.15 9.27 1.39
N LYS A 79 8.07 8.69 0.64
CA LYS A 79 7.87 8.50 -0.80
C LYS A 79 7.09 7.21 -0.97
N VAL A 80 6.04 7.25 -1.79
CA VAL A 80 5.24 6.06 -2.09
C VAL A 80 5.15 5.87 -3.59
N LYS A 81 5.41 4.65 -4.03
CA LYS A 81 5.24 4.26 -5.43
C LYS A 81 4.13 3.23 -5.48
N VAL A 82 3.17 3.45 -6.35
CA VAL A 82 2.01 2.56 -6.52
C VAL A 82 1.91 2.12 -7.97
N LYS A 83 1.71 0.81 -8.17
CA LYS A 83 1.52 0.22 -9.50
C LYS A 83 0.25 -0.60 -9.50
N GLN A 84 -0.54 -0.49 -10.54
CA GLN A 84 -1.63 -1.42 -10.79
C GLN A 84 -1.04 -2.72 -11.36
N MET A 85 -1.46 -3.86 -10.81
CA MET A 85 -0.93 -5.16 -11.17
C MET A 85 -2.02 -6.03 -11.80
N MET A 86 -1.61 -7.05 -12.51
CA MET A 86 -2.51 -8.04 -13.10
C MET A 86 -2.41 -9.35 -12.35
N THR A 87 -3.53 -10.06 -12.25
CA THR A 87 -3.56 -11.45 -11.81
C THR A 87 -2.98 -12.34 -12.90
N ASP A 88 -2.70 -13.61 -12.57
CA ASP A 88 -2.25 -14.59 -13.56
C ASP A 88 -3.22 -14.68 -14.73
N SER A 89 -4.53 -14.78 -14.45
CA SER A 89 -5.52 -14.90 -15.52
C SER A 89 -5.59 -13.65 -16.39
N GLU A 90 -5.53 -12.48 -15.80
CA GLU A 90 -5.50 -11.22 -16.56
C GLU A 90 -4.26 -11.12 -17.43
N CYS A 91 -3.11 -11.54 -16.90
CA CYS A 91 -1.85 -11.57 -17.66
C CYS A 91 -1.96 -12.51 -18.87
N VAL A 92 -2.47 -13.71 -18.67
CA VAL A 92 -2.63 -14.69 -19.73
C VAL A 92 -3.59 -14.18 -20.82
N GLU A 93 -4.72 -13.60 -20.42
CA GLU A 93 -5.67 -13.03 -21.36
C GLU A 93 -5.09 -11.87 -22.16
N ALA A 94 -4.33 -11.00 -21.51
CA ALA A 94 -3.68 -9.89 -22.18
C ALA A 94 -2.64 -10.39 -23.20
N TYR A 95 -1.87 -11.42 -22.85
CA TYR A 95 -0.90 -12.04 -23.74
C TYR A 95 -1.61 -12.59 -25.00
N LYS A 96 -2.67 -13.37 -24.80
CA LYS A 96 -3.44 -13.98 -25.89
C LYS A 96 -4.03 -12.93 -26.84
N ARG A 97 -4.49 -11.82 -26.27
CA ARG A 97 -5.10 -10.72 -27.03
C ARG A 97 -4.09 -9.97 -27.89
N ASN A 98 -2.86 -9.81 -27.38
CA ASN A 98 -1.91 -8.86 -27.96
C ASN A 98 -0.68 -9.48 -28.63
N TRP A 99 -0.20 -10.63 -28.15
CA TRP A 99 1.09 -11.16 -28.58
C TRP A 99 1.04 -12.58 -29.15
N ARG A 100 -0.05 -13.23 -29.02
CA ARG A 100 -0.23 -14.59 -29.51
C ARG A 100 -0.40 -14.69 -31.02
#